data_644117bd15ea565471604e0dbe878574
#
_entry.id   644117bd15ea565471604e0dbe878574
#
_cell.length_a   1.000
_cell.length_b   1.000
_cell.length_c   1.000
_cell.angle_alpha   90.00
_cell.angle_beta   90.00
_cell.angle_gamma   90.00
#
_symmetry.space_group_name_H-M   'P 1'
#
loop_
_entity.id
_entity.type
_entity.pdbx_description
1 polymer ?
#
loop_
_entity_poly.entity_id
_entity_poly.type
_entity_poly.pdbx_seq_one_letter_code
_entity_poly.pdbx_strand_id
1 'polypeptide(L)'
;CTVCGAEETASIPKKGSTGGTETPEVPTGDSKVHNFTTSDANSSFFVISGNLASNKGTVTYNGLTLTQCLKMESSTSIKFTAPSAGKLTLVFGESGKNVKINGKKNASDSNCIVTVDVAAGSVEITKGDTMNLYYMVYTPSGTSETTHTHKYESKITKQATCTEAGVLTYTCTSTTGTCDKKTYTETIPAKGHSFSTEWTVDVEATET
;
A
#
# COMPACT_ATOMS: atom_id res chain seq x y z
N CYS A 1 11.73 -44.05 -12.29
CA CYS A 1 10.41 -43.49 -12.54
C CYS A 1 10.39 -42.89 -13.96
N THR A 2 9.95 -43.63 -14.92
CA THR A 2 9.82 -43.21 -16.31
C THR A 2 8.43 -42.68 -16.58
N VAL A 3 8.09 -41.49 -16.05
CA VAL A 3 6.97 -40.71 -16.57
C VAL A 3 7.15 -39.26 -16.18
N CYS A 4 7.62 -38.40 -17.04
CA CYS A 4 7.32 -37.00 -17.01
C CYS A 4 7.61 -36.37 -18.39
N GLY A 5 6.70 -36.59 -19.32
CA GLY A 5 6.52 -35.79 -20.49
C GLY A 5 5.08 -35.29 -20.49
N ALA A 6 4.78 -34.35 -19.67
CA ALA A 6 3.55 -33.56 -19.77
C ALA A 6 3.89 -32.13 -19.45
N GLU A 7 3.86 -31.28 -20.47
CA GLU A 7 3.80 -29.83 -20.27
C GLU A 7 2.38 -29.51 -19.83
N GLU A 8 2.21 -29.17 -18.56
CA GLU A 8 1.00 -28.49 -18.08
C GLU A 8 1.19 -26.98 -18.22
N THR A 9 0.48 -26.40 -19.18
CA THR A 9 0.28 -24.97 -19.24
C THR A 9 -0.82 -24.60 -18.25
N ALA A 10 -0.44 -24.13 -17.05
CA ALA A 10 -1.38 -23.56 -16.11
C ALA A 10 -1.81 -22.18 -16.61
N SER A 11 -3.08 -22.05 -16.99
CA SER A 11 -3.68 -20.75 -17.30
C SER A 11 -3.79 -19.93 -16.01
N ILE A 12 -3.20 -18.74 -16.02
CA ILE A 12 -3.34 -17.76 -14.94
C ILE A 12 -4.80 -17.27 -14.96
N PRO A 13 -5.59 -17.41 -13.87
CA PRO A 13 -6.91 -16.85 -13.83
C PRO A 13 -6.81 -15.32 -13.94
N LYS A 14 -7.41 -14.77 -15.00
CA LYS A 14 -7.57 -13.34 -15.22
C LYS A 14 -8.40 -12.78 -14.07
N LYS A 15 -7.78 -11.96 -13.20
CA LYS A 15 -8.51 -11.22 -12.16
C LYS A 15 -9.53 -10.33 -12.85
N GLY A 16 -10.81 -10.66 -12.70
CA GLY A 16 -11.92 -9.95 -13.31
C GLY A 16 -11.90 -8.50 -12.88
N SER A 17 -11.83 -7.62 -13.87
CA SER A 17 -12.19 -6.22 -13.71
C SER A 17 -13.70 -6.14 -13.50
N THR A 18 -14.13 -5.91 -12.28
CA THR A 18 -15.49 -5.49 -11.99
C THR A 18 -15.45 -4.04 -11.58
N GLY A 19 -16.26 -3.24 -12.28
CA GLY A 19 -16.26 -1.79 -12.21
C GLY A 19 -16.45 -1.19 -10.84
N GLY A 20 -15.79 -0.09 -10.67
CA GLY A 20 -16.11 1.13 -9.97
C GLY A 20 -16.84 1.06 -8.65
N THR A 21 -16.08 1.12 -7.59
CA THR A 21 -16.28 2.03 -6.47
C THR A 21 -14.87 2.42 -6.08
N GLU A 22 -14.51 3.68 -6.27
CA GLU A 22 -13.21 4.18 -5.84
C GLU A 22 -13.15 4.03 -4.33
N THR A 23 -12.50 2.96 -3.88
CA THR A 23 -12.08 2.83 -2.49
C THR A 23 -10.98 3.86 -2.33
N PRO A 24 -11.11 4.83 -1.39
CA PRO A 24 -10.09 5.81 -1.14
C PRO A 24 -8.76 5.11 -0.88
N GLU A 25 -7.74 5.44 -1.66
CA GLU A 25 -6.44 4.79 -1.59
C GLU A 25 -5.81 4.99 -0.21
N VAL A 26 -5.42 3.88 0.42
CA VAL A 26 -4.50 3.92 1.56
C VAL A 26 -3.17 4.45 1.03
N PRO A 27 -2.60 5.53 1.61
CA PRO A 27 -1.35 6.09 1.14
C PRO A 27 -0.25 5.03 1.15
N THR A 28 0.28 4.71 -0.02
CA THR A 28 1.38 3.76 -0.21
C THR A 28 2.67 4.50 -0.55
N GLY A 29 3.81 4.01 -0.12
CA GLY A 29 5.12 4.57 -0.45
C GLY A 29 5.55 5.73 0.44
N ASP A 30 6.19 6.75 -0.14
CA ASP A 30 6.80 7.88 0.59
C ASP A 30 5.81 8.94 1.12
N SER A 31 4.50 8.65 1.12
CA SER A 31 3.47 9.52 1.66
C SER A 31 3.71 9.79 3.14
N LYS A 32 3.57 11.06 3.55
CA LYS A 32 3.68 11.49 4.94
C LYS A 32 2.29 11.69 5.50
N VAL A 33 1.94 10.83 6.43
CA VAL A 33 0.61 10.76 7.04
C VAL A 33 0.65 11.31 8.46
N HIS A 34 -0.40 12.02 8.86
CA HIS A 34 -0.63 12.38 10.25
C HIS A 34 -2.09 12.17 10.63
N ASN A 35 -2.31 11.37 11.66
CA ASN A 35 -3.61 11.07 12.25
C ASN A 35 -3.65 11.60 13.68
N PHE A 36 -4.42 12.67 13.92
CA PHE A 36 -4.50 13.30 15.24
C PHE A 36 -5.07 12.37 16.31
N THR A 37 -5.87 11.38 15.95
CA THR A 37 -6.44 10.41 16.89
C THR A 37 -5.37 9.47 17.49
N THR A 38 -4.34 9.14 16.76
CA THR A 38 -3.32 8.16 17.17
C THR A 38 -1.98 8.78 17.51
N SER A 39 -1.73 10.00 17.04
CA SER A 39 -0.41 10.64 17.12
C SER A 39 -0.45 12.00 17.84
N ASP A 40 -1.60 12.44 18.32
CA ASP A 40 -1.80 13.78 18.89
C ASP A 40 -1.26 14.86 17.95
N ALA A 41 -0.34 15.71 18.42
CA ALA A 41 0.39 16.68 17.62
C ALA A 41 1.84 16.23 17.31
N ASN A 42 2.19 14.97 17.59
CA ASN A 42 3.55 14.46 17.43
C ASN A 42 3.79 13.98 16.01
N SER A 43 4.71 14.60 15.31
CA SER A 43 5.09 14.20 13.95
C SER A 43 6.58 14.44 13.72
N SER A 44 7.23 13.52 13.04
CA SER A 44 8.62 13.68 12.58
C SER A 44 8.72 14.51 11.29
N PHE A 45 7.61 14.74 10.60
CA PHE A 45 7.57 15.43 9.32
C PHE A 45 6.85 16.80 9.40
N PHE A 46 5.73 16.86 10.11
CA PHE A 46 4.93 18.07 10.25
C PHE A 46 5.28 18.78 11.57
N VAL A 47 5.55 20.05 11.52
CA VAL A 47 5.67 20.91 12.71
C VAL A 47 4.28 21.45 13.01
N ILE A 48 3.65 20.95 14.06
CA ILE A 48 2.25 21.23 14.41
C ILE A 48 2.20 22.10 15.66
N SER A 49 1.44 23.19 15.58
CA SER A 49 1.15 24.10 16.71
C SER A 49 -0.35 24.37 16.75
N GLY A 50 -0.95 24.25 17.91
CA GLY A 50 -2.38 24.50 18.12
C GLY A 50 -2.98 23.59 19.19
N ASN A 51 -4.28 23.74 19.41
CA ASN A 51 -5.02 23.02 20.44
C ASN A 51 -5.73 21.79 19.87
N LEU A 52 -5.52 20.63 20.50
CA LEU A 52 -6.25 19.41 20.22
C LEU A 52 -7.62 19.39 20.90
N ALA A 53 -8.56 18.65 20.35
CA ALA A 53 -9.86 18.40 20.94
C ALA A 53 -10.38 17.00 20.54
N SER A 54 -10.96 16.28 21.52
CA SER A 54 -11.60 14.98 21.33
C SER A 54 -13.14 15.04 21.47
N ASN A 55 -13.71 16.24 21.64
CA ASN A 55 -15.14 16.48 21.84
C ASN A 55 -15.81 17.18 20.64
N LYS A 56 -15.23 17.06 19.45
CA LYS A 56 -15.72 17.70 18.22
C LYS A 56 -16.43 16.75 17.26
N GLY A 57 -16.77 15.56 17.76
CA GLY A 57 -17.42 14.51 16.97
C GLY A 57 -16.41 13.50 16.40
N THR A 58 -16.94 12.61 15.60
CA THR A 58 -16.17 11.53 14.96
C THR A 58 -16.28 11.68 13.45
N VAL A 59 -15.16 11.53 12.77
CA VAL A 59 -15.06 11.52 11.29
C VAL A 59 -14.61 10.15 10.83
N THR A 60 -15.24 9.62 9.79
CA THR A 60 -14.79 8.39 9.14
C THR A 60 -14.11 8.74 7.82
N TYR A 61 -12.89 8.25 7.66
CA TYR A 61 -12.11 8.47 6.44
C TYR A 61 -11.31 7.20 6.11
N ASN A 62 -11.48 6.64 4.91
CA ASN A 62 -10.78 5.45 4.43
C ASN A 62 -10.84 4.26 5.43
N GLY A 63 -11.99 4.02 6.04
CA GLY A 63 -12.17 2.98 7.06
C GLY A 63 -11.59 3.31 8.43
N LEU A 64 -10.96 4.47 8.59
CA LEU A 64 -10.46 4.96 9.88
C LEU A 64 -11.58 5.68 10.64
N THR A 65 -11.64 5.46 11.94
CA THR A 65 -12.48 6.23 12.87
C THR A 65 -11.62 7.29 13.57
N LEU A 66 -11.86 8.55 13.25
CA LEU A 66 -11.07 9.68 13.71
C LEU A 66 -11.85 10.42 14.82
N THR A 67 -11.34 10.43 16.03
CA THR A 67 -12.03 10.94 17.23
C THR A 67 -11.37 12.17 17.84
N GLN A 68 -10.14 12.50 17.40
CA GLN A 68 -9.41 13.67 17.86
C GLN A 68 -9.00 14.54 16.68
N CYS A 69 -9.06 15.84 16.87
CA CYS A 69 -8.74 16.84 15.85
C CYS A 69 -7.83 17.94 16.37
N LEU A 70 -7.17 18.63 15.45
CA LEU A 70 -6.53 19.92 15.69
C LEU A 70 -7.56 21.02 15.37
N LYS A 71 -7.84 21.90 16.34
CA LYS A 71 -8.73 23.06 16.12
C LYS A 71 -8.01 24.11 15.27
N MET A 72 -8.61 24.47 14.13
CA MET A 72 -8.09 25.55 13.30
C MET A 72 -8.44 26.91 13.90
N GLU A 73 -7.59 27.37 14.78
CA GLU A 73 -7.70 28.68 15.52
C GLU A 73 -6.66 29.67 14.95
N SER A 74 -6.73 30.94 15.40
CA SER A 74 -5.82 31.99 14.91
C SER A 74 -4.34 31.69 15.22
N SER A 75 -4.09 30.94 16.31
CA SER A 75 -2.76 30.50 16.74
C SER A 75 -2.31 29.19 16.14
N THR A 76 -3.20 28.51 15.38
CA THR A 76 -2.88 27.19 14.78
C THR A 76 -2.05 27.37 13.53
N SER A 77 -0.95 26.65 13.47
CA SER A 77 -0.14 26.50 12.25
C SER A 77 0.41 25.10 12.12
N ILE A 78 0.48 24.61 10.87
CA ILE A 78 1.18 23.39 10.51
C ILE A 78 2.18 23.75 9.43
N LYS A 79 3.44 23.36 9.62
CA LYS A 79 4.53 23.64 8.67
C LYS A 79 5.26 22.37 8.32
N PHE A 80 5.67 22.25 7.08
CA PHE A 80 6.57 21.19 6.62
C PHE A 80 7.33 21.63 5.36
N THR A 81 8.41 20.92 5.05
CA THR A 81 9.12 21.09 3.78
C THR A 81 8.76 19.94 2.86
N ALA A 82 8.05 20.23 1.78
CA ALA A 82 7.74 19.27 0.73
C ALA A 82 9.03 18.94 -0.06
N PRO A 83 9.51 17.69 -0.07
CA PRO A 83 10.76 17.33 -0.76
C PRO A 83 10.62 17.42 -2.29
N SER A 84 9.41 17.32 -2.81
CA SER A 84 9.07 17.49 -4.22
C SER A 84 7.71 18.17 -4.34
N ALA A 85 7.26 18.47 -5.57
CA ALA A 85 5.86 18.77 -5.79
C ALA A 85 5.01 17.56 -5.37
N GLY A 86 3.78 17.79 -4.92
CA GLY A 86 2.95 16.71 -4.41
C GLY A 86 1.51 17.13 -4.16
N LYS A 87 0.72 16.18 -3.70
CA LYS A 87 -0.68 16.38 -3.33
C LYS A 87 -0.82 16.40 -1.81
N LEU A 88 -1.44 17.45 -1.28
CA LEU A 88 -1.79 17.57 0.13
C LEU A 88 -3.29 17.35 0.29
N THR A 89 -3.67 16.35 1.10
CA THR A 89 -5.06 16.06 1.45
C THR A 89 -5.26 16.30 2.94
N LEU A 90 -6.30 17.06 3.27
CA LEU A 90 -6.68 17.43 4.64
C LEU A 90 -8.13 17.01 4.87
N VAL A 91 -8.41 16.29 5.96
CA VAL A 91 -9.74 15.78 6.30
C VAL A 91 -10.26 16.54 7.53
N PHE A 92 -11.38 17.21 7.36
CA PHE A 92 -12.00 18.05 8.37
C PHE A 92 -13.31 17.45 8.89
N GLY A 93 -13.89 18.07 9.91
CA GLY A 93 -15.23 17.75 10.38
C GLY A 93 -16.33 18.56 9.70
N GLU A 94 -15.97 19.59 8.92
CA GLU A 94 -16.91 20.55 8.36
C GLU A 94 -16.69 20.71 6.84
N SER A 95 -17.77 20.71 6.08
CA SER A 95 -17.79 21.00 4.63
C SER A 95 -17.98 22.49 4.35
N GLY A 96 -17.51 22.94 3.17
CA GLY A 96 -17.68 24.31 2.67
C GLY A 96 -16.90 25.38 3.47
N LYS A 97 -16.01 24.98 4.38
CA LYS A 97 -15.16 25.88 5.17
C LYS A 97 -13.77 25.98 4.54
N ASN A 98 -13.12 27.12 4.77
CA ASN A 98 -11.82 27.40 4.19
C ASN A 98 -10.69 27.13 5.17
N VAL A 99 -9.63 26.50 4.68
CA VAL A 99 -8.29 26.50 5.27
C VAL A 99 -7.35 27.33 4.39
N LYS A 100 -6.33 27.93 4.94
CA LYS A 100 -5.29 28.61 4.16
C LYS A 100 -4.07 27.71 4.01
N ILE A 101 -3.61 27.55 2.78
CA ILE A 101 -2.38 26.83 2.43
C ILE A 101 -1.50 27.83 1.69
N ASN A 102 -0.35 28.14 2.23
CA ASN A 102 0.54 29.20 1.76
C ASN A 102 -0.21 30.54 1.52
N GLY A 103 -1.09 30.90 2.46
CA GLY A 103 -1.92 32.09 2.41
C GLY A 103 -3.16 32.03 1.50
N LYS A 104 -3.26 31.05 0.58
CA LYS A 104 -4.39 30.87 -0.33
C LYS A 104 -5.52 30.11 0.36
N LYS A 105 -6.77 30.60 0.27
CA LYS A 105 -7.96 29.92 0.78
C LYS A 105 -8.33 28.73 -0.10
N ASN A 106 -8.63 27.61 0.54
CA ASN A 106 -9.10 26.38 -0.10
C ASN A 106 -10.29 25.86 0.72
N ALA A 107 -11.44 25.71 0.05
CA ALA A 107 -12.65 25.23 0.69
C ALA A 107 -12.67 23.70 0.74
N SER A 108 -13.15 23.14 1.86
CA SER A 108 -13.46 21.71 1.95
C SER A 108 -14.67 21.38 1.08
N ASP A 109 -14.62 20.21 0.44
CA ASP A 109 -15.69 19.67 -0.40
C ASP A 109 -16.88 19.15 0.45
N SER A 110 -17.86 18.52 -0.22
CA SER A 110 -19.02 17.91 0.46
C SER A 110 -18.65 16.75 1.39
N ASN A 111 -17.47 16.13 1.21
CA ASN A 111 -16.93 15.09 2.06
C ASN A 111 -16.02 15.63 3.16
N CYS A 112 -16.00 16.95 3.37
CA CYS A 112 -15.15 17.65 4.33
C CYS A 112 -13.64 17.52 4.03
N ILE A 113 -13.28 17.33 2.75
CA ILE A 113 -11.90 17.13 2.33
C ILE A 113 -11.40 18.34 1.56
N VAL A 114 -10.16 18.74 1.82
CA VAL A 114 -9.40 19.68 0.97
C VAL A 114 -8.27 18.91 0.32
N THR A 115 -8.21 18.95 -1.00
CA THR A 115 -7.10 18.37 -1.77
C THR A 115 -6.49 19.45 -2.65
N VAL A 116 -5.19 19.68 -2.52
CA VAL A 116 -4.47 20.69 -3.30
C VAL A 116 -3.11 20.17 -3.73
N ASP A 117 -2.65 20.64 -4.89
CA ASP A 117 -1.28 20.42 -5.31
C ASP A 117 -0.37 21.47 -4.63
N VAL A 118 0.75 21.01 -4.10
CA VAL A 118 1.78 21.84 -3.47
C VAL A 118 3.10 21.67 -4.22
N ALA A 119 3.83 22.76 -4.39
CA ALA A 119 5.18 22.73 -4.96
C ALA A 119 6.18 22.19 -3.93
N ALA A 120 7.37 21.77 -4.40
CA ALA A 120 8.51 21.53 -3.53
C ALA A 120 8.87 22.77 -2.73
N GLY A 121 9.30 22.58 -1.48
CA GLY A 121 9.70 23.66 -0.58
C GLY A 121 8.75 23.82 0.61
N SER A 122 8.78 25.01 1.23
CA SER A 122 8.02 25.27 2.45
C SER A 122 6.52 25.32 2.20
N VAL A 123 5.76 24.58 3.02
CA VAL A 123 4.30 24.59 3.05
C VAL A 123 3.83 25.00 4.43
N GLU A 124 2.91 25.94 4.48
CA GLU A 124 2.29 26.41 5.73
C GLU A 124 0.77 26.30 5.62
N ILE A 125 0.14 25.68 6.62
CA ILE A 125 -1.30 25.51 6.75
C ILE A 125 -1.75 26.34 7.96
N THR A 126 -2.69 27.24 7.74
CA THR A 126 -3.21 28.13 8.77
C THR A 126 -4.74 28.25 8.69
N LYS A 127 -5.34 28.86 9.70
CA LYS A 127 -6.77 29.11 9.75
C LYS A 127 -7.25 29.93 8.53
N GLY A 128 -8.27 29.43 7.87
CA GLY A 128 -9.19 30.22 7.05
C GLY A 128 -10.44 30.54 7.85
N ASP A 129 -11.29 29.55 8.03
CA ASP A 129 -12.48 29.59 8.88
C ASP A 129 -12.25 28.72 10.14
N THR A 130 -13.17 28.79 11.12
CA THR A 130 -13.13 27.86 12.25
C THR A 130 -13.60 26.49 11.79
N MET A 131 -12.71 25.49 11.91
CA MET A 131 -12.95 24.11 11.53
C MET A 131 -12.00 23.18 12.30
N ASN A 132 -12.20 21.87 12.19
CA ASN A 132 -11.49 20.85 12.96
C ASN A 132 -10.80 19.88 12.01
N LEU A 133 -9.48 19.80 12.06
CA LEU A 133 -8.65 18.92 11.20
C LEU A 133 -8.38 17.60 11.93
N TYR A 134 -8.80 16.49 11.33
CA TYR A 134 -8.67 15.14 11.92
C TYR A 134 -7.51 14.34 11.34
N TYR A 135 -7.22 14.56 10.06
CA TYR A 135 -6.22 13.76 9.34
C TYR A 135 -5.60 14.58 8.21
N MET A 136 -4.35 14.31 7.93
CA MET A 136 -3.68 14.91 6.79
C MET A 136 -2.67 13.95 6.17
N VAL A 137 -2.49 14.07 4.85
CA VAL A 137 -1.48 13.32 4.12
C VAL A 137 -0.88 14.20 3.02
N TYR A 138 0.44 14.17 2.95
CA TYR A 138 1.20 14.69 1.82
C TYR A 138 1.74 13.52 1.01
N THR A 139 1.41 13.47 -0.27
CA THR A 139 1.88 12.47 -1.23
C THR A 139 2.77 13.16 -2.26
N PRO A 140 4.09 12.86 -2.30
CA PRO A 140 5.00 13.43 -3.28
C PRO A 140 4.60 13.07 -4.72
N SER A 141 4.55 14.04 -5.64
CA SER A 141 4.33 13.77 -7.08
C SER A 141 5.57 13.23 -7.79
N GLY A 142 6.71 13.20 -7.13
CA GLY A 142 7.94 12.56 -7.65
C GLY A 142 7.94 11.04 -7.49
N THR A 143 7.05 10.50 -6.68
CA THR A 143 6.57 9.14 -6.79
C THR A 143 5.39 9.15 -7.75
N SER A 144 5.63 9.46 -9.04
CA SER A 144 4.79 8.87 -10.06
C SER A 144 4.83 7.38 -9.76
N GLU A 145 3.76 6.84 -9.18
CA GLU A 145 3.43 5.47 -9.49
C GLU A 145 3.25 5.44 -11.01
N THR A 146 4.37 5.33 -11.73
CA THR A 146 4.32 4.55 -12.94
C THR A 146 3.84 3.22 -12.39
N THR A 147 2.54 2.98 -12.53
CA THR A 147 1.91 1.71 -12.18
C THR A 147 2.85 0.65 -12.75
N HIS A 148 3.69 0.09 -11.88
CA HIS A 148 4.61 -0.94 -12.30
C HIS A 148 3.76 -2.17 -12.58
N THR A 149 3.41 -2.34 -13.85
CA THR A 149 2.73 -3.54 -14.27
C THR A 149 3.75 -4.66 -14.27
N HIS A 150 3.66 -5.53 -13.27
CA HIS A 150 4.54 -6.69 -13.18
C HIS A 150 4.34 -7.62 -14.38
N LYS A 151 5.42 -7.88 -15.09
CA LYS A 151 5.49 -8.95 -16.05
C LYS A 151 6.49 -9.97 -15.50
N TYR A 152 5.98 -11.08 -15.00
CA TYR A 152 6.82 -12.13 -14.42
C TYR A 152 7.22 -13.17 -15.46
N GLU A 153 8.49 -13.54 -15.45
CA GLU A 153 8.99 -14.76 -16.05
C GLU A 153 9.29 -15.77 -14.95
N SER A 154 8.88 -17.01 -15.17
CA SER A 154 9.08 -18.08 -14.20
C SER A 154 10.21 -19.00 -14.62
N LYS A 155 10.99 -19.49 -13.65
CA LYS A 155 12.04 -20.46 -13.83
C LYS A 155 12.06 -21.45 -12.66
N ILE A 156 12.16 -22.74 -12.95
CA ILE A 156 12.40 -23.74 -11.91
C ILE A 156 13.84 -23.57 -11.43
N THR A 157 14.00 -23.14 -10.17
CA THR A 157 15.31 -22.94 -9.53
C THR A 157 15.74 -24.14 -8.69
N LYS A 158 14.78 -24.99 -8.28
CA LYS A 158 15.03 -26.30 -7.68
C LYS A 158 14.01 -27.30 -8.26
N GLN A 159 14.50 -28.38 -8.85
CA GLN A 159 13.63 -29.46 -9.33
C GLN A 159 13.04 -30.23 -8.14
N ALA A 160 11.76 -30.61 -8.25
CA ALA A 160 11.16 -31.54 -7.31
C ALA A 160 11.70 -32.94 -7.54
N THR A 161 12.11 -33.62 -6.47
CA THR A 161 12.45 -35.06 -6.46
C THR A 161 11.26 -35.89 -5.99
N CYS A 162 11.44 -37.20 -5.84
CA CYS A 162 10.38 -38.05 -5.29
C CYS A 162 10.04 -37.69 -3.84
N THR A 163 11.03 -37.21 -3.05
CA THR A 163 10.89 -36.94 -1.61
C THR A 163 10.96 -35.47 -1.25
N GLU A 164 11.55 -34.63 -2.12
CA GLU A 164 11.74 -33.21 -1.83
C GLU A 164 10.94 -32.34 -2.78
N ALA A 165 10.37 -31.28 -2.23
CA ALA A 165 9.71 -30.26 -3.00
C ALA A 165 10.71 -29.43 -3.83
N GLY A 166 10.28 -29.02 -5.01
CA GLY A 166 10.99 -28.09 -5.86
C GLY A 166 10.59 -26.63 -5.60
N VAL A 167 11.23 -25.72 -6.32
CA VAL A 167 10.97 -24.27 -6.21
C VAL A 167 10.85 -23.69 -7.63
N LEU A 168 9.73 -23.03 -7.87
CA LEU A 168 9.49 -22.19 -9.03
C LEU A 168 9.70 -20.73 -8.60
N THR A 169 10.61 -20.03 -9.26
CA THR A 169 10.91 -18.62 -8.98
C THR A 169 10.36 -17.76 -10.10
N TYR A 170 9.60 -16.73 -9.72
CA TYR A 170 9.12 -15.70 -10.61
C TYR A 170 9.98 -14.45 -10.47
N THR A 171 10.40 -13.89 -11.59
CA THR A 171 11.20 -12.67 -11.65
C THR A 171 10.48 -11.63 -12.48
N CYS A 172 10.27 -10.44 -11.92
CA CYS A 172 9.71 -9.34 -12.70
C CYS A 172 10.70 -8.84 -13.72
N THR A 173 10.33 -8.86 -14.99
CA THR A 173 11.12 -8.40 -16.13
C THR A 173 10.71 -7.03 -16.64
N SER A 174 9.67 -6.44 -16.07
CA SER A 174 9.23 -5.10 -16.42
C SER A 174 10.29 -4.06 -16.03
N THR A 175 10.61 -3.16 -16.95
CA THR A 175 11.62 -2.09 -16.78
C THR A 175 10.97 -0.74 -16.47
N THR A 176 9.63 -0.65 -16.41
CA THR A 176 8.90 0.58 -16.13
C THR A 176 8.64 0.73 -14.65
N GLY A 177 8.98 1.88 -14.08
CA GLY A 177 8.71 2.21 -12.68
C GLY A 177 9.58 1.46 -11.66
N THR A 178 9.28 1.69 -10.37
CA THR A 178 9.97 1.02 -9.26
C THR A 178 9.25 -0.28 -8.93
N CYS A 179 9.97 -1.41 -9.00
CA CYS A 179 9.43 -2.73 -8.70
C CYS A 179 9.47 -3.01 -7.20
N ASP A 180 8.32 -3.08 -6.57
CA ASP A 180 8.13 -3.41 -5.15
C ASP A 180 8.24 -4.91 -4.85
N LYS A 181 7.97 -5.76 -5.86
CA LYS A 181 8.04 -7.22 -5.75
C LYS A 181 8.85 -7.82 -6.90
N LYS A 182 10.16 -7.66 -6.84
CA LYS A 182 11.07 -8.07 -7.91
C LYS A 182 11.09 -9.59 -8.12
N THR A 183 11.01 -10.37 -7.06
CA THR A 183 10.99 -11.84 -7.11
C THR A 183 10.05 -12.41 -6.06
N TYR A 184 9.44 -13.57 -6.38
CA TYR A 184 8.77 -14.42 -5.41
C TYR A 184 8.88 -15.88 -5.84
N THR A 185 8.58 -16.79 -4.93
CA THR A 185 8.73 -18.23 -5.16
C THR A 185 7.44 -18.98 -4.85
N GLU A 186 7.22 -20.06 -5.59
CA GLU A 186 6.17 -21.04 -5.32
C GLU A 186 6.80 -22.42 -5.13
N THR A 187 6.19 -23.23 -4.29
CA THR A 187 6.64 -24.59 -4.03
C THR A 187 6.07 -25.54 -5.07
N ILE A 188 6.93 -26.33 -5.72
CA ILE A 188 6.52 -27.45 -6.56
C ILE A 188 6.43 -28.68 -5.66
N PRO A 189 5.29 -29.34 -5.52
CA PRO A 189 5.17 -30.53 -4.67
C PRO A 189 6.16 -31.60 -5.05
N ALA A 190 6.62 -32.38 -4.05
CA ALA A 190 7.42 -33.59 -4.31
C ALA A 190 6.63 -34.57 -5.18
N LYS A 191 7.31 -35.27 -6.07
CA LYS A 191 6.66 -36.16 -7.06
C LYS A 191 6.08 -37.44 -6.42
N GLY A 192 6.51 -37.78 -5.21
CA GLY A 192 6.18 -39.06 -4.58
C GLY A 192 6.89 -40.25 -5.22
N HIS A 193 6.64 -41.42 -4.69
CA HIS A 193 7.07 -42.68 -5.27
C HIS A 193 5.86 -43.42 -5.83
N SER A 194 6.00 -43.90 -7.06
CA SER A 194 5.09 -44.89 -7.64
C SER A 194 5.86 -46.20 -7.70
N PHE A 195 5.51 -47.12 -6.83
CA PHE A 195 6.11 -48.47 -6.86
C PHE A 195 5.35 -49.35 -7.82
N SER A 196 6.10 -50.28 -8.50
CA SER A 196 5.50 -51.34 -9.27
C SER A 196 4.70 -52.27 -8.35
N THR A 197 3.58 -52.79 -8.84
CA THR A 197 2.85 -53.84 -8.14
C THR A 197 3.49 -55.22 -8.32
N GLU A 198 4.48 -55.30 -9.22
CA GLU A 198 5.25 -56.52 -9.44
C GLU A 198 6.52 -56.46 -8.57
N TRP A 199 6.71 -57.50 -7.81
CA TRP A 199 7.86 -57.70 -6.95
C TRP A 199 8.89 -58.59 -7.66
N THR A 200 10.14 -58.17 -7.68
CA THR A 200 11.28 -59.03 -8.06
C THR A 200 12.01 -59.48 -6.79
N VAL A 201 12.28 -60.76 -6.69
CA VAL A 201 13.07 -61.31 -5.57
C VAL A 201 14.53 -61.17 -5.98
N ASP A 202 15.24 -60.25 -5.31
CA ASP A 202 16.68 -60.03 -5.56
C ASP A 202 17.59 -61.04 -4.87
N VAL A 203 17.10 -61.71 -3.84
CA VAL A 203 17.84 -62.74 -3.07
C VAL A 203 16.87 -63.86 -2.69
N GLU A 204 17.15 -65.06 -3.08
CA GLU A 204 16.43 -66.23 -2.59
C GLU A 204 16.84 -66.54 -1.12
N ALA A 205 15.83 -66.87 -0.30
CA ALA A 205 16.09 -67.27 1.07
C ALA A 205 16.88 -68.60 1.08
N THR A 206 18.06 -68.55 1.69
CA THR A 206 18.84 -69.82 1.95
C THR A 206 18.30 -70.45 3.20
N GLU A 207 17.80 -71.68 3.13
CA GLU A 207 17.46 -72.47 4.30
C GLU A 207 18.76 -72.80 5.07
N THR A 208 18.77 -72.57 6.37
CA THR A 208 19.80 -73.03 7.32
C THR A 208 19.32 -74.25 8.05
#